data_42ceefc6c26dc203dd34f334a05e45ad
#
_entry.id   42ceefc6c26dc203dd34f334a05e45ad
#
_cell.length_a   1.000
_cell.length_b   1.000
_cell.length_c   1.000
_cell.angle_alpha   90.00
_cell.angle_beta   90.00
_cell.angle_gamma   90.00
#
_symmetry.space_group_name_H-M   'P 1'
#
loop_
_entity.id
_entity.type
_entity.pdbx_description
1 polymer ?
#
loop_
_entity_poly.entity_id
_entity_poly.type
_entity_poly.pdbx_seq_one_letter_code
_entity_poly.pdbx_strand_id
1 'polypeptide(L)'
;MDDKVVLRFRDGRTERALLDPIDASREVLTVRRDDGAVEEIPFSQLKAVFYPRTVDDESLEPASGLQLAVEFNDREVIRGTAHYNPERNGFFLFPADRSKNDRIFVVNSAIVSIEVG
;
A
#
# COMPACT_ATOMS: atom_id res chain seq x y z
N MET A 1 -3.10 9.60 -14.24
CA MET A 1 -2.85 10.68 -13.27
C MET A 1 -2.08 10.09 -12.10
N ASP A 2 -0.97 10.74 -11.70
CA ASP A 2 -0.12 10.19 -10.66
C ASP A 2 -0.69 10.49 -9.28
N ASP A 3 -0.63 9.51 -8.38
CA ASP A 3 -1.05 9.68 -7.00
C ASP A 3 0.13 10.05 -6.12
N LYS A 4 -0.10 10.96 -5.19
CA LYS A 4 0.88 11.27 -4.15
C LYS A 4 0.82 10.19 -3.09
N VAL A 5 1.94 9.54 -2.83
CA VAL A 5 2.01 8.40 -1.92
C VAL A 5 3.21 8.53 -0.98
N VAL A 6 3.17 7.74 0.09
CA VAL A 6 4.30 7.53 0.98
C VAL A 6 4.72 6.07 0.82
N LEU A 7 5.94 5.87 0.35
CA LEU A 7 6.53 4.54 0.21
C LEU A 7 7.16 4.14 1.53
N ARG A 8 6.85 2.95 2.02
CA ARG A 8 7.54 2.37 3.17
C ARG A 8 8.39 1.20 2.71
N PHE A 9 9.67 1.28 3.01
CA PHE A 9 10.64 0.25 2.66
C PHE A 9 10.83 -0.72 3.82
N ARG A 10 11.30 -1.92 3.51
CA ARG A 10 11.52 -2.96 4.53
C ARG A 10 12.66 -2.63 5.49
N ASP A 11 13.57 -1.73 5.10
CA ASP A 11 14.66 -1.26 5.97
C ASP A 11 14.24 -0.15 6.93
N GLY A 12 12.96 0.25 6.90
CA GLY A 12 12.43 1.29 7.76
C GLY A 12 12.39 2.68 7.15
N ARG A 13 12.96 2.88 5.96
CA ARG A 13 12.90 4.18 5.29
C ARG A 13 11.49 4.49 4.82
N THR A 14 11.16 5.77 4.77
CA THR A 14 9.95 6.28 4.14
C THR A 14 10.31 7.34 3.12
N GLU A 15 9.62 7.35 1.99
CA GLU A 15 9.84 8.34 0.94
C GLU A 15 8.50 8.77 0.35
N ARG A 16 8.40 10.06 0.04
CA ARG A 16 7.24 10.58 -0.70
C ARG A 16 7.54 10.53 -2.18
N ALA A 17 6.55 10.16 -2.96
CA ALA A 17 6.70 10.08 -4.42
C ALA A 17 5.35 10.24 -5.10
N LEU A 18 5.41 10.48 -6.42
CA LEU A 18 4.24 10.38 -7.29
C LEU A 18 4.27 8.98 -7.89
N LEU A 19 3.14 8.30 -7.87
CA LEU A 19 3.06 6.91 -8.26
C LEU A 19 2.10 6.73 -9.44
N ASP A 20 2.58 6.08 -10.49
CA ASP A 20 1.70 5.60 -11.55
C ASP A 20 0.79 4.50 -10.99
N PRO A 21 -0.36 4.21 -11.63
CA PRO A 21 -1.24 3.14 -11.16
C PRO A 21 -0.49 1.84 -10.95
N ILE A 22 -0.75 1.19 -9.81
CA ILE A 22 -0.07 -0.05 -9.47
C ILE A 22 -0.64 -1.21 -10.28
N ASP A 23 0.27 -1.96 -10.91
CA ASP A 23 -0.05 -3.25 -11.52
C ASP A 23 0.52 -4.35 -10.64
N ALA A 24 -0.35 -5.01 -9.89
CA ALA A 24 0.07 -6.04 -8.93
C ALA A 24 0.59 -7.31 -9.60
N SER A 25 0.46 -7.43 -10.92
CA SER A 25 1.05 -8.54 -11.68
C SER A 25 2.52 -8.29 -12.03
N ARG A 26 3.00 -7.05 -11.88
CA ARG A 26 4.40 -6.69 -12.08
C ARG A 26 5.18 -6.84 -10.77
N GLU A 27 6.50 -6.86 -10.87
CA GLU A 27 7.37 -6.98 -9.71
C GLU A 27 7.97 -5.65 -9.26
N VAL A 28 7.60 -4.55 -9.93
CA VAL A 28 8.13 -3.22 -9.64
C VAL A 28 7.04 -2.18 -9.66
N LEU A 29 7.25 -1.10 -8.90
CA LEU A 29 6.47 0.13 -9.00
C LEU A 29 7.22 1.15 -9.85
N THR A 30 6.47 1.96 -10.59
CA THR A 30 7.02 3.10 -11.30
C THR A 30 6.67 4.37 -10.55
N VAL A 31 7.69 5.10 -10.11
CA VAL A 31 7.52 6.34 -9.35
C VAL A 31 8.16 7.50 -10.07
N ARG A 32 7.63 8.71 -9.82
CA ARG A 32 8.23 9.97 -10.29
C ARG A 32 8.72 10.77 -9.11
N ARG A 33 9.92 11.30 -9.25
CA ARG A 33 10.53 12.19 -8.25
C ARG A 33 10.20 13.64 -8.58
N ASP A 34 10.46 14.53 -7.62
CA ASP A 34 10.18 15.96 -7.75
C ASP A 34 10.94 16.60 -8.91
N ASP A 35 12.09 16.05 -9.28
CA ASP A 35 12.91 16.53 -10.40
C ASP A 35 12.46 15.99 -11.77
N GLY A 36 11.37 15.21 -11.79
CA GLY A 36 10.85 14.60 -13.01
C GLY A 36 11.48 13.26 -13.35
N ALA A 37 12.47 12.80 -12.58
CA ALA A 37 13.09 11.49 -12.82
C ALA A 37 12.10 10.37 -12.56
N VAL A 38 12.13 9.35 -13.42
CA VAL A 38 11.30 8.14 -13.29
C VAL A 38 12.18 7.02 -12.76
N GLU A 39 11.69 6.29 -11.77
CA GLU A 39 12.41 5.21 -11.13
C GLU A 39 11.51 4.00 -10.97
N GLU A 40 12.06 2.81 -11.19
CA GLU A 40 11.37 1.56 -10.89
C GLU A 40 11.88 1.02 -9.56
N ILE A 41 10.94 0.70 -8.65
CA ILE A 41 11.28 0.20 -7.31
C ILE A 41 10.77 -1.21 -7.19
N PRO A 42 11.65 -2.20 -6.94
CA PRO A 42 11.23 -3.59 -6.78
C PRO A 42 10.33 -3.76 -5.54
N PHE A 43 9.27 -4.55 -5.68
CA PHE A 43 8.41 -4.89 -4.54
C PHE A 43 9.19 -5.57 -3.43
N SER A 44 10.28 -6.28 -3.76
CA SER A 44 11.12 -6.94 -2.76
C SER A 44 11.75 -5.98 -1.76
N GLN A 45 11.82 -4.69 -2.08
CA GLN A 45 12.34 -3.65 -1.17
C GLN A 45 11.24 -2.94 -0.40
N LEU A 46 9.99 -3.14 -0.79
CA LEU A 46 8.85 -2.42 -0.22
C LEU A 46 8.11 -3.25 0.81
N LYS A 47 7.63 -2.57 1.84
CA LYS A 47 6.68 -3.09 2.80
C LYS A 47 5.26 -2.78 2.36
N ALA A 48 4.99 -1.51 2.09
CA ALA A 48 3.67 -1.03 1.72
C ALA A 48 3.75 0.36 1.10
N VAL A 49 2.67 0.74 0.40
CA VAL A 49 2.51 2.08 -0.16
C VAL A 49 1.27 2.69 0.45
N PHE A 50 1.45 3.83 1.12
CA PHE A 50 0.37 4.52 1.81
C PHE A 50 -0.17 5.65 0.93
N TYR A 51 -1.48 5.64 0.71
CA TYR A 51 -2.18 6.69 -0.03
C TYR A 51 -2.79 7.64 1.00
N PRO A 52 -2.14 8.77 1.30
CA PRO A 52 -2.68 9.71 2.27
C PRO A 52 -4.05 10.22 1.85
N ARG A 53 -4.91 10.47 2.82
CA ARG A 53 -6.20 11.09 2.56
C ARG A 53 -5.96 12.55 2.21
N THR A 54 -6.22 12.91 0.95
CA THR A 54 -5.95 14.26 0.44
C THR A 54 -7.17 15.17 0.49
N VAL A 55 -8.36 14.57 0.60
CA VAL A 55 -9.63 15.31 0.59
C VAL A 55 -10.46 14.80 1.75
N ASP A 56 -11.03 15.72 2.51
CA ASP A 56 -12.03 15.39 3.52
C ASP A 56 -13.37 15.14 2.81
N ASP A 57 -13.46 14.00 2.17
CA ASP A 57 -14.51 13.69 1.22
C ASP A 57 -15.38 12.56 1.77
N GLU A 58 -16.70 12.82 1.79
CA GLU A 58 -17.68 11.80 2.14
C GLU A 58 -17.84 10.74 1.05
N SER A 59 -17.27 10.98 -0.13
CA SER A 59 -17.38 10.07 -1.27
C SER A 59 -16.30 8.99 -1.29
N LEU A 60 -15.64 8.71 -0.17
CA LEU A 60 -14.71 7.59 -0.08
C LEU A 60 -15.42 6.29 -0.47
N GLU A 61 -14.76 5.50 -1.30
CA GLU A 61 -15.30 4.20 -1.68
C GLU A 61 -15.55 3.35 -0.43
N PRO A 62 -16.68 2.66 -0.36
CA PRO A 62 -16.92 1.75 0.76
C PRO A 62 -15.86 0.68 0.79
N ALA A 63 -15.36 0.37 1.98
CA ALA A 63 -14.46 -0.75 2.15
C ALA A 63 -15.20 -2.04 1.78
N SER A 64 -14.56 -2.90 0.99
CA SER A 64 -15.14 -4.17 0.59
C SER A 64 -14.12 -5.28 0.78
N GLY A 65 -14.61 -6.49 1.00
CA GLY A 65 -13.78 -7.67 1.22
C GLY A 65 -13.85 -8.18 2.63
N LEU A 66 -12.83 -8.91 3.03
CA LEU A 66 -12.73 -9.50 4.36
C LEU A 66 -12.01 -8.56 5.31
N GLN A 67 -12.40 -8.60 6.57
CA GLN A 67 -11.64 -7.92 7.62
C GLN A 67 -10.37 -8.69 7.89
N LEU A 68 -9.24 -8.01 7.80
CA LEU A 68 -7.93 -8.62 7.95
C LEU A 68 -7.09 -7.87 8.97
N ALA A 69 -6.24 -8.62 9.67
CA ALA A 69 -5.12 -8.07 10.42
C ALA A 69 -3.84 -8.59 9.76
N VAL A 70 -3.04 -7.69 9.22
CA VAL A 70 -1.83 -8.03 8.47
C VAL A 70 -0.63 -7.71 9.33
N GLU A 71 0.18 -8.70 9.64
CA GLU A 71 1.41 -8.51 10.39
C GLU A 71 2.60 -8.55 9.43
N PHE A 72 3.46 -7.55 9.54
CA PHE A 72 4.67 -7.44 8.76
C PHE A 72 5.88 -7.96 9.54
N ASN A 73 6.98 -8.17 8.84
CA ASN A 73 8.19 -8.72 9.46
C ASN A 73 8.89 -7.76 10.45
N ASP A 74 8.49 -6.51 10.52
CA ASP A 74 8.89 -5.58 11.59
C ASP A 74 7.91 -5.56 12.77
N ARG A 75 6.95 -6.49 12.79
CA ARG A 75 5.91 -6.68 13.81
C ARG A 75 4.80 -5.64 13.79
N GLU A 76 4.82 -4.70 12.85
CA GLU A 76 3.67 -3.80 12.70
C GLU A 76 2.45 -4.59 12.24
N VAL A 77 1.29 -4.27 12.80
CA VAL A 77 0.01 -4.86 12.40
C VAL A 77 -0.87 -3.76 11.85
N ILE A 78 -1.39 -3.97 10.64
CA ILE A 78 -2.34 -3.07 10.01
C ILE A 78 -3.66 -3.80 9.86
N ARG A 79 -4.73 -3.18 10.36
CA ARG A 79 -6.08 -3.75 10.30
C ARG A 79 -6.91 -3.00 9.27
N GLY A 80 -7.72 -3.74 8.55
CA GLY A 80 -8.60 -3.15 7.55
C GLY A 80 -9.37 -4.19 6.78
N THR A 81 -9.95 -3.77 5.67
CA THR A 81 -10.78 -4.61 4.81
C THR A 81 -10.10 -4.73 3.45
N ALA A 82 -10.04 -5.93 2.91
CA ALA A 82 -9.36 -6.15 1.64
C ALA A 82 -9.84 -7.42 0.94
N HIS A 83 -9.56 -7.46 -0.37
CA HIS A 83 -9.66 -8.69 -1.16
C HIS A 83 -8.24 -9.23 -1.32
N TYR A 84 -7.83 -10.07 -0.40
CA TYR A 84 -6.50 -10.65 -0.41
C TYR A 84 -6.34 -11.62 -1.59
N ASN A 85 -5.24 -11.47 -2.32
CA ASN A 85 -4.93 -12.35 -3.44
C ASN A 85 -3.47 -12.80 -3.34
N PRO A 86 -3.22 -14.06 -2.91
CA PRO A 86 -1.86 -14.57 -2.75
C PRO A 86 -1.13 -14.80 -4.07
N GLU A 87 -1.84 -14.82 -5.19
CA GLU A 87 -1.24 -15.02 -6.52
C GLU A 87 -0.66 -13.73 -7.11
N ARG A 88 -0.98 -12.59 -6.51
CA ARG A 88 -0.46 -11.29 -6.92
C ARG A 88 0.69 -10.87 -6.02
N ASN A 89 1.40 -9.81 -6.43
CA ASN A 89 2.50 -9.28 -5.62
C ASN A 89 2.02 -8.41 -4.45
N GLY A 90 0.76 -8.02 -4.46
CA GLY A 90 0.18 -7.24 -3.39
C GLY A 90 -1.31 -7.02 -3.59
N PHE A 91 -1.91 -6.33 -2.64
CA PHE A 91 -3.34 -6.01 -2.68
C PHE A 91 -3.62 -4.70 -1.96
N PHE A 92 -4.73 -4.06 -2.31
CA PHE A 92 -5.17 -2.85 -1.62
C PHE A 92 -5.95 -3.22 -0.36
N LEU A 93 -5.58 -2.57 0.73
CA LEU A 93 -6.25 -2.69 2.01
C LEU A 93 -6.85 -1.34 2.37
N PHE A 94 -8.13 -1.33 2.76
CA PHE A 94 -8.80 -0.14 3.27
C PHE A 94 -8.67 -0.15 4.79
N PRO A 95 -7.84 0.74 5.37
CA PRO A 95 -7.55 0.68 6.81
C PRO A 95 -8.83 0.93 7.63
N ALA A 96 -8.89 0.30 8.81
CA ALA A 96 -10.00 0.48 9.72
C ALA A 96 -10.14 1.96 10.13
N ASP A 97 -9.01 2.65 10.29
CA ASP A 97 -8.97 4.10 10.51
C ASP A 97 -8.54 4.78 9.22
N ARG A 98 -9.47 5.43 8.55
CA ARG A 98 -9.24 6.12 7.29
C ARG A 98 -8.99 7.62 7.45
N SER A 99 -8.74 8.08 8.67
CA SER A 99 -8.52 9.49 8.92
C SER A 99 -7.21 10.02 8.33
N LYS A 100 -6.20 9.16 8.22
CA LYS A 100 -4.86 9.52 7.71
C LYS A 100 -4.62 9.01 6.30
N ASN A 101 -5.09 7.81 6.00
CA ASN A 101 -4.87 7.17 4.71
C ASN A 101 -6.18 6.69 4.14
N ASP A 102 -6.36 6.90 2.84
CA ASP A 102 -7.51 6.40 2.12
C ASP A 102 -7.41 4.89 1.89
N ARG A 103 -6.24 4.45 1.48
CA ARG A 103 -5.96 3.03 1.23
C ARG A 103 -4.46 2.77 1.37
N ILE A 104 -4.12 1.49 1.47
CA ILE A 104 -2.73 1.05 1.59
C ILE A 104 -2.52 -0.11 0.62
N PHE A 105 -1.52 -0.01 -0.25
CA PHE A 105 -1.11 -1.16 -1.06
C PHE A 105 -0.11 -1.97 -0.26
N VAL A 106 -0.47 -3.21 0.07
CA VAL A 106 0.33 -4.11 0.89
C VAL A 106 1.11 -5.04 -0.01
N VAL A 107 2.42 -5.13 0.19
CA VAL A 107 3.28 -6.03 -0.58
C VAL A 107 3.28 -7.41 0.08
N ASN A 108 2.81 -8.42 -0.66
CA ASN A 108 2.62 -9.77 -0.10
C ASN A 108 3.88 -10.36 0.51
N SER A 109 5.03 -10.16 -0.14
CA SER A 109 6.29 -10.74 0.34
C SER A 109 6.83 -10.09 1.62
N ALA A 110 6.25 -8.96 2.05
CA ALA A 110 6.59 -8.32 3.33
C ALA A 110 5.72 -8.82 4.49
N ILE A 111 4.73 -9.64 4.22
CA ILE A 111 3.77 -10.13 5.21
C ILE A 111 4.32 -11.37 5.89
N VAL A 112 4.22 -11.39 7.23
CA VAL A 112 4.53 -12.57 8.04
C VAL A 112 3.27 -13.40 8.27
N SER A 113 2.15 -12.75 8.57
CA SER A 113 0.89 -13.45 8.80
C SER A 113 -0.30 -12.57 8.48
N ILE A 114 -1.42 -13.21 8.17
CA ILE A 114 -2.71 -12.56 7.99
C ILE A 114 -3.74 -13.31 8.83
N GLU A 115 -4.46 -12.56 9.65
CA GLU A 115 -5.61 -13.09 10.38
C GLU A 115 -6.89 -12.54 9.78
N VAL A 116 -7.86 -13.43 9.57
CA VAL A 116 -9.19 -13.07 9.07
C VAL A 116 -10.15 -13.02 10.26
N GLY A 117 -10.89 -11.92 10.38
CA GLY A 117 -11.83 -11.87 11.48
C GLY A 117 -12.42 -10.51 11.77
#